data_cb602bd9f55c18e5b3cc0c4923fd03a2
#
_entry.id   cb602bd9f55c18e5b3cc0c4923fd03a2
#
_cell.length_a   1.000
_cell.length_b   1.000
_cell.length_c   1.000
_cell.angle_alpha   90.00
_cell.angle_beta   90.00
_cell.angle_gamma   90.00
#
_symmetry.space_group_name_H-M   'P 1'
#
loop_
_entity.id
_entity.type
_entity.pdbx_description
1 polymer ?
#
loop_
_entity_poly.entity_id
_entity_poly.type
_entity_poly.pdbx_seq_one_letter_code
_entity_poly.pdbx_strand_id
1 'polypeptide(L)'
;MNPTPGATNAGGLSLKDNRVIPSRHTLHQNFPNPFNPVTTLRYELPEQATVNITIYDMLGREVKTLINQTQNAGYKSVIWDATNDYGKPVSAGIYLYQIQAGKHISTKKMVLLK
;
A
#
# COMPACT_ATOMS: atom_id res chain seq x y z
N MET A 1 -11.36 23.45 -23.09
CA MET A 1 -11.64 22.80 -23.15
C MET A 1 -11.87 21.91 -22.73
N ASN A 2 -12.17 21.59 -22.71
CA ASN A 2 -12.48 20.68 -22.27
C ASN A 2 -12.26 19.72 -22.42
N PRO A 3 -11.78 19.66 -21.87
CA PRO A 3 -11.26 18.40 -22.09
C PRO A 3 -12.29 17.44 -22.55
N THR A 4 -11.82 16.47 -23.22
CA THR A 4 -12.69 15.40 -23.61
C THR A 4 -13.10 14.63 -22.36
N PRO A 5 -14.36 14.53 -22.07
CA PRO A 5 -14.77 13.83 -20.86
C PRO A 5 -14.30 12.39 -20.81
N GLY A 6 -14.34 11.71 -21.92
CA GLY A 6 -13.98 10.30 -21.91
C GLY A 6 -12.52 10.05 -21.59
N ALA A 7 -11.66 11.02 -21.84
CA ALA A 7 -10.24 10.83 -21.62
C ALA A 7 -9.89 10.65 -20.17
N THR A 8 -10.70 11.14 -19.27
CA THR A 8 -10.40 11.13 -17.85
C THR A 8 -10.60 9.78 -17.20
N ASN A 9 -11.22 8.84 -17.89
CA ASN A 9 -11.56 7.57 -17.27
C ASN A 9 -10.66 6.43 -17.69
N ALA A 10 -9.70 6.70 -18.54
CA ALA A 10 -8.81 5.66 -18.99
C ALA A 10 -7.96 5.18 -17.82
N GLY A 11 -7.80 3.87 -17.71
CA GLY A 11 -6.91 3.28 -16.72
C GLY A 11 -7.34 3.42 -15.28
N GLY A 12 -8.59 3.75 -15.03
CA GLY A 12 -9.06 3.86 -13.65
C GLY A 12 -8.68 5.16 -12.97
N LEU A 13 -8.34 6.17 -13.74
CA LEU A 13 -7.99 7.47 -13.20
C LEU A 13 -9.17 8.41 -13.28
N SER A 14 -9.20 9.39 -12.41
CA SER A 14 -10.16 10.46 -12.47
C SER A 14 -9.44 11.79 -12.18
N LEU A 15 -10.08 12.87 -12.58
CA LEU A 15 -9.53 14.20 -12.38
C LEU A 15 -10.42 14.96 -11.43
N LYS A 16 -9.83 15.50 -10.36
CA LYS A 16 -10.55 16.26 -9.35
C LYS A 16 -9.62 17.35 -8.84
N ASP A 17 -10.14 18.58 -8.78
CA ASP A 17 -9.36 19.72 -8.29
C ASP A 17 -8.03 19.87 -9.01
N ASN A 18 -8.01 19.65 -10.32
CA ASN A 18 -6.81 19.74 -11.15
C ASN A 18 -5.74 18.72 -10.77
N ARG A 19 -6.13 17.67 -10.05
CA ARG A 19 -5.23 16.58 -9.69
C ARG A 19 -5.78 15.28 -10.27
N VAL A 20 -4.87 14.42 -10.66
CA VAL A 20 -5.22 13.06 -11.07
C VAL A 20 -5.24 12.20 -9.82
N ILE A 21 -6.38 11.60 -9.52
CA ILE A 21 -6.52 10.70 -8.38
C ILE A 21 -7.05 9.36 -8.84
N PRO A 22 -6.75 8.29 -8.08
CA PRO A 22 -7.30 6.98 -8.41
C PRO A 22 -8.82 6.97 -8.32
N SER A 23 -9.45 6.13 -9.12
CA SER A 23 -10.89 5.97 -9.07
C SER A 23 -11.33 4.89 -8.09
N ARG A 24 -10.40 4.14 -7.53
CA ARG A 24 -10.74 3.07 -6.60
C ARG A 24 -9.54 2.76 -5.71
N HIS A 25 -9.81 2.05 -4.61
CA HIS A 25 -8.75 1.52 -3.74
C HIS A 25 -7.99 0.42 -4.46
N THR A 26 -6.67 0.44 -4.35
CA THR A 26 -5.83 -0.60 -4.92
C THR A 26 -4.62 -0.80 -4.00
N LEU A 27 -4.31 -2.07 -3.75
CA LEU A 27 -3.07 -2.45 -3.09
C LEU A 27 -2.26 -3.25 -4.09
N HIS A 28 -1.09 -2.75 -4.44
CA HIS A 28 -0.23 -3.41 -5.42
C HIS A 28 0.64 -4.47 -4.76
N GLN A 29 1.07 -5.43 -5.57
CA GLN A 29 2.09 -6.37 -5.13
C GLN A 29 3.35 -5.58 -4.83
N ASN A 30 4.00 -5.88 -3.71
CA ASN A 30 5.24 -5.22 -3.33
C ASN A 30 6.31 -5.46 -4.39
N PHE A 31 7.23 -4.51 -4.52
CA PHE A 31 8.32 -4.63 -5.47
C PHE A 31 9.61 -4.11 -4.83
N PRO A 32 10.70 -4.86 -4.94
CA PRO A 32 10.81 -6.21 -5.50
C PRO A 32 10.14 -7.26 -4.64
N ASN A 33 9.83 -8.41 -5.26
CA ASN A 33 9.28 -9.56 -4.57
C ASN A 33 9.69 -10.82 -5.33
N PRO A 34 10.54 -11.70 -4.76
CA PRO A 34 11.09 -11.62 -3.42
C PRO A 34 12.02 -10.42 -3.23
N PHE A 35 12.25 -10.03 -1.98
CA PHE A 35 13.08 -8.85 -1.70
C PHE A 35 14.15 -9.15 -0.65
N ASN A 36 15.18 -8.28 -0.60
CA ASN A 36 16.32 -8.50 0.31
C ASN A 36 17.05 -7.17 0.54
N PRO A 37 16.91 -6.55 1.69
CA PRO A 37 15.84 -6.71 2.66
C PRO A 37 14.76 -5.64 2.50
N VAL A 38 14.79 -4.84 1.44
CA VAL A 38 13.93 -3.66 1.29
C VAL A 38 12.96 -3.87 0.15
N THR A 39 11.72 -3.47 0.38
CA THR A 39 10.67 -3.52 -0.63
C THR A 39 9.77 -2.31 -0.51
N THR A 40 9.09 -1.98 -1.60
CA THR A 40 8.14 -0.87 -1.64
C THR A 40 6.74 -1.40 -1.80
N LEU A 41 5.84 -0.91 -0.96
CA LEU A 41 4.41 -1.19 -1.04
C LEU A 41 3.74 0.03 -1.62
N ARG A 42 3.00 -0.15 -2.72
CA ARG A 42 2.26 0.95 -3.35
C ARG A 42 0.78 0.71 -3.23
N TYR A 43 0.04 1.78 -3.01
CA TYR A 43 -1.39 1.69 -2.86
C TYR A 43 -2.04 2.97 -3.36
N GLU A 44 -3.34 2.89 -3.62
CA GLU A 44 -4.10 3.98 -4.21
C GLU A 44 -5.33 4.27 -3.38
N LEU A 45 -5.57 5.55 -3.15
CA LEU A 45 -6.71 6.02 -2.38
C LEU A 45 -7.55 6.93 -3.27
N PRO A 46 -8.83 6.58 -3.50
CA PRO A 46 -9.70 7.43 -4.29
C PRO A 46 -10.22 8.64 -3.52
N GLU A 47 -10.12 8.60 -2.20
CA GLU A 47 -10.60 9.66 -1.33
C GLU A 47 -9.79 9.67 -0.05
N GLN A 48 -9.90 10.75 0.70
CA GLN A 48 -9.25 10.83 2.00
C GLN A 48 -9.77 9.72 2.90
N ALA A 49 -8.86 9.07 3.62
CA ALA A 49 -9.22 7.97 4.50
C ALA A 49 -8.18 7.82 5.61
N THR A 50 -8.62 7.23 6.71
CA THR A 50 -7.67 6.75 7.72
C THR A 50 -7.08 5.45 7.21
N VAL A 51 -5.76 5.41 7.09
CA VAL A 51 -5.03 4.30 6.49
C VAL A 51 -4.20 3.61 7.56
N ASN A 52 -4.32 2.29 7.60
CA ASN A 52 -3.45 1.45 8.42
C ASN A 52 -2.83 0.39 7.51
N ILE A 53 -1.51 0.29 7.53
CA ILE A 53 -0.80 -0.78 6.83
C ILE A 53 0.04 -1.51 7.85
N THR A 54 -0.24 -2.79 8.02
CA THR A 54 0.42 -3.63 9.01
C THR A 54 0.99 -4.87 8.36
N ILE A 55 2.19 -5.25 8.80
CA ILE A 55 2.88 -6.45 8.37
C ILE A 55 2.61 -7.55 9.40
N TYR A 56 2.25 -8.74 8.92
CA TYR A 56 2.02 -9.91 9.76
C TYR A 56 2.92 -11.06 9.32
N ASP A 57 3.28 -11.91 10.27
CA ASP A 57 3.94 -13.17 9.92
C ASP A 57 2.90 -14.22 9.55
N MET A 58 3.33 -15.42 9.21
CA MET A 58 2.43 -16.46 8.75
C MET A 58 1.58 -17.05 9.87
N LEU A 59 1.90 -16.74 11.11
CA LEU A 59 1.07 -17.13 12.24
C LEU A 59 0.03 -16.08 12.58
N GLY A 60 0.00 -14.98 11.80
CA GLY A 60 -0.95 -13.91 12.04
C GLY A 60 -0.52 -12.92 13.09
N ARG A 61 0.73 -13.00 13.56
CA ARG A 61 1.22 -12.05 14.55
C ARG A 61 1.67 -10.78 13.88
N GLU A 62 1.36 -9.66 14.51
CA GLU A 62 1.75 -8.37 14.01
C GLU A 62 3.26 -8.18 14.13
N VAL A 63 3.90 -7.82 13.03
CA VAL A 63 5.34 -7.61 12.96
C VAL A 63 5.65 -6.13 13.02
N LYS A 64 4.97 -5.33 12.21
CA LYS A 64 5.22 -3.90 12.16
C LYS A 64 4.01 -3.17 11.61
N THR A 65 3.73 -2.01 12.18
CA THR A 65 2.76 -1.07 11.62
C THR A 65 3.54 -0.03 10.85
N LEU A 66 3.34 0.01 9.53
CA LEU A 66 4.05 0.95 8.66
C LEU A 66 3.35 2.30 8.59
N ILE A 67 2.04 2.28 8.49
CA ILE A 67 1.23 3.49 8.36
C ILE A 67 0.05 3.36 9.31
N ASN A 68 -0.25 4.46 10.00
CA ASN A 68 -1.45 4.54 10.83
C ASN A 68 -1.81 6.01 10.96
N GLN A 69 -2.42 6.55 9.91
CA GLN A 69 -2.73 7.98 9.86
C GLN A 69 -3.75 8.24 8.77
N THR A 70 -4.37 9.41 8.83
CA THR A 70 -5.25 9.88 7.78
C THR A 70 -4.42 10.39 6.62
N GLN A 71 -4.76 9.99 5.40
CA GLN A 71 -4.06 10.41 4.19
C GLN A 71 -5.06 10.90 3.16
N ASN A 72 -4.62 11.86 2.34
CA ASN A 72 -5.42 12.38 1.25
C ASN A 72 -5.49 11.37 0.11
N ALA A 73 -6.45 11.58 -0.81
CA ALA A 73 -6.53 10.79 -2.02
C ALA A 73 -5.22 10.90 -2.81
N GLY A 74 -4.87 9.84 -3.51
CA GLY A 74 -3.69 9.85 -4.37
C GLY A 74 -3.02 8.51 -4.48
N TYR A 75 -1.89 8.52 -5.19
CA TYR A 75 -0.99 7.39 -5.36
C TYR A 75 0.05 7.45 -4.25
N LYS A 76 0.15 6.39 -3.47
CA LYS A 76 0.96 6.38 -2.27
C LYS A 76 1.95 5.23 -2.28
N SER A 77 3.02 5.38 -1.51
CA SER A 77 3.98 4.30 -1.33
C SER A 77 4.59 4.37 0.05
N VAL A 78 5.05 3.23 0.52
CA VAL A 78 5.78 3.13 1.78
C VAL A 78 6.81 2.02 1.65
N ILE A 79 7.95 2.18 2.31
CA ILE A 79 9.04 1.23 2.24
C ILE A 79 9.07 0.41 3.52
N TRP A 80 9.29 -0.90 3.38
CA TRP A 80 9.58 -1.77 4.52
C TRP A 80 10.99 -2.31 4.39
N ASP A 81 11.73 -2.20 5.46
CA ASP A 81 13.14 -2.60 5.51
C ASP A 81 13.35 -3.91 6.26
N ALA A 82 12.30 -4.70 6.43
CA ALA A 82 12.35 -6.00 7.09
C ALA A 82 12.68 -5.92 8.57
N THR A 83 12.26 -4.84 9.22
CA THR A 83 12.40 -4.72 10.67
C THR A 83 11.03 -4.73 11.34
N ASN A 84 11.00 -5.16 12.61
CA ASN A 84 9.77 -5.14 13.39
C ASN A 84 9.58 -3.77 14.05
N ASP A 85 8.54 -3.64 14.88
CA ASP A 85 8.23 -2.37 15.53
C ASP A 85 9.33 -1.90 16.50
N TYR A 86 10.23 -2.80 16.89
CA TYR A 86 11.35 -2.46 17.76
C TYR A 86 12.61 -2.14 16.96
N GLY A 87 12.50 -2.10 15.63
CA GLY A 87 13.64 -1.79 14.78
C GLY A 87 14.60 -2.95 14.58
N LYS A 88 14.20 -4.17 14.91
CA LYS A 88 15.06 -5.35 14.80
C LYS A 88 14.74 -6.11 13.52
N PRO A 89 15.77 -6.63 12.83
CA PRO A 89 15.54 -7.41 11.62
C PRO A 89 14.72 -8.66 11.91
N VAL A 90 13.87 -9.03 10.97
CA VAL A 90 13.06 -10.24 11.08
C VAL A 90 13.64 -11.32 10.17
N SER A 91 13.25 -12.57 10.41
CA SER A 91 13.77 -13.72 9.67
C SER A 91 13.27 -13.73 8.24
N ALA A 92 14.05 -14.35 7.35
CA ALA A 92 13.60 -14.64 6.00
C ALA A 92 12.34 -15.50 6.06
N GLY A 93 11.47 -15.31 5.10
CA GLY A 93 10.24 -16.10 5.04
C GLY A 93 9.12 -15.33 4.39
N ILE A 94 7.92 -15.84 4.57
CA ILE A 94 6.71 -15.28 3.99
C ILE A 94 6.03 -14.39 5.01
N TYR A 95 5.63 -13.19 4.55
CA TYR A 95 4.92 -12.21 5.35
C TYR A 95 3.67 -11.76 4.60
N LEU A 96 2.70 -11.29 5.36
CA LEU A 96 1.48 -10.70 4.80
C LEU A 96 1.49 -9.22 5.10
N TYR A 97 1.01 -8.42 4.17
CA TYR A 97 0.77 -7.01 4.45
C TYR A 97 -0.67 -6.69 4.14
N GLN A 98 -1.28 -5.94 5.02
CA GLN A 98 -2.69 -5.61 4.93
C GLN A 98 -2.88 -4.12 5.02
N ILE A 99 -3.66 -3.57 4.10
CA ILE A 99 -4.10 -2.19 4.16
C ILE A 99 -5.56 -2.17 4.62
N GLN A 100 -5.84 -1.24 5.51
CA GLN A 100 -7.20 -0.88 5.85
C GLN A 100 -7.33 0.61 5.61
N ALA A 101 -8.19 0.98 4.68
CA ALA A 101 -8.41 2.39 4.30
C ALA A 101 -9.90 2.62 4.39
N GLY A 102 -10.34 3.30 5.45
CA GLY A 102 -11.75 3.39 5.74
C GLY A 102 -12.33 2.00 5.94
N LYS A 103 -13.28 1.63 5.09
CA LYS A 103 -13.90 0.29 5.16
C LYS A 103 -13.26 -0.70 4.21
N HIS A 104 -12.31 -0.26 3.39
CA HIS A 104 -11.66 -1.13 2.42
C HIS A 104 -10.50 -1.86 3.09
N ILE A 105 -10.45 -3.18 2.89
CA ILE A 105 -9.37 -4.02 3.42
C ILE A 105 -8.84 -4.88 2.29
N SER A 106 -7.52 -4.94 2.17
CA SER A 106 -6.87 -5.78 1.17
C SER A 106 -5.59 -6.34 1.76
N THR A 107 -5.29 -7.59 1.45
CA THR A 107 -4.12 -8.30 1.99
C THR A 107 -3.37 -8.96 0.87
N LYS A 108 -2.04 -8.90 0.92
CA LYS A 108 -1.17 -9.56 -0.04
C LYS A 108 -0.01 -10.23 0.68
N LYS A 109 0.63 -11.14 -0.04
CA LYS A 109 1.74 -11.93 0.47
C LYS A 109 3.03 -11.45 -0.16
N MET A 110 4.12 -11.50 0.60
CA MET A 110 5.44 -11.15 0.09
C MET A 110 6.49 -12.12 0.66
N VAL A 111 7.63 -12.20 -0.02
CA VAL A 111 8.69 -13.14 0.36
C VAL A 111 9.97 -12.37 0.63
N LEU A 112 10.48 -12.51 1.85
CA LEU A 112 11.74 -11.91 2.27
C LEU A 112 12.85 -12.95 2.15
N LEU A 113 13.87 -12.61 1.38
CA LEU A 113 15.11 -13.39 1.28
C LEU A 113 16.17 -12.72 2.12
N LYS A 114 17.13 -13.52 2.57
CA LYS A 114 18.30 -12.96 3.26
C LYS A 114 19.54 -13.66 2.86
#